data_4de3f5869a855f4efe7a498fade18e91
#
_entry.id   4de3f5869a855f4efe7a498fade18e91
#
_cell.length_a   1.000
_cell.length_b   1.000
_cell.length_c   1.000
_cell.angle_alpha   90.00
_cell.angle_beta   90.00
_cell.angle_gamma   90.00
#
_symmetry.space_group_name_H-M   'P 1'
#
loop_
_entity.id
_entity.type
_entity.pdbx_description
1 polymer ?
#
loop_
_entity_poly.entity_id
_entity_poly.type
_entity_poly.pdbx_seq_one_letter_code
_entity_poly.pdbx_strand_id
1 'polypeptide(L)'
;MQQWELIAGQLAPEGIPASILNDALEPINERLATNSMLSTWPTVSICGDMGILYGDRAHELLSESEQWRVDAMISEAIAYLSGEKLLVLDRFDVLDMGGREDLLLWLSDLAEAGEIETALIFGTLKGLPVNLPENIAALWVDGGVYHNEGVAA
;
A
#
# COMPACT_ATOMS: atom_id res chain seq x y z
N MET A 1 -42.11 15.68 19.86
CA MET A 1 -41.46 14.32 19.85
C MET A 1 -40.70 14.10 18.57
N GLN A 2 -41.28 14.23 17.37
CA GLN A 2 -40.60 13.99 16.09
C GLN A 2 -39.27 14.76 15.85
N GLN A 3 -39.13 15.98 16.33
CA GLN A 3 -37.89 16.77 16.17
C GLN A 3 -36.72 16.21 17.00
N TRP A 4 -36.98 15.67 18.19
CA TRP A 4 -35.94 15.05 19.04
C TRP A 4 -35.49 13.72 18.51
N GLU A 5 -36.40 12.96 17.92
CA GLU A 5 -36.06 11.69 17.25
C GLU A 5 -35.19 11.92 16.01
N LEU A 6 -35.49 12.97 15.25
CA LEU A 6 -34.68 13.39 14.10
C LEU A 6 -33.25 13.77 14.53
N ILE A 7 -33.14 14.63 15.58
CA ILE A 7 -31.83 15.05 16.10
C ILE A 7 -31.06 13.86 16.65
N ALA A 8 -31.70 12.99 17.41
CA ALA A 8 -31.08 11.78 17.95
C ALA A 8 -30.57 10.85 16.84
N GLY A 9 -31.35 10.67 15.76
CA GLY A 9 -30.93 9.90 14.58
C GLY A 9 -29.76 10.52 13.84
N GLN A 10 -29.73 11.85 13.71
CA GLN A 10 -28.61 12.54 13.05
C GLN A 10 -27.31 12.50 13.86
N LEU A 11 -27.41 12.44 15.18
CA LEU A 11 -26.25 12.34 16.09
C LEU A 11 -25.87 10.89 16.42
N ALA A 12 -26.65 9.91 15.95
CA ALA A 12 -26.30 8.49 16.07
C ALA A 12 -25.00 8.18 15.30
N PRO A 13 -24.28 7.12 15.68
CA PRO A 13 -23.02 6.74 15.00
C PRO A 13 -23.16 6.63 13.48
N GLU A 14 -24.30 6.17 12.97
CA GLU A 14 -24.62 5.99 11.54
C GLU A 14 -25.12 7.29 10.87
N GLY A 15 -25.29 8.38 11.61
CA GLY A 15 -25.74 9.69 11.12
C GLY A 15 -24.58 10.60 10.66
N ILE A 16 -24.56 11.83 11.17
CA ILE A 16 -23.52 12.83 10.86
C ILE A 16 -22.11 12.31 11.15
N PRO A 17 -21.82 11.59 12.26
CA PRO A 17 -20.47 11.07 12.49
C PRO A 17 -19.99 10.12 11.38
N ALA A 18 -20.84 9.21 10.90
CA ALA A 18 -20.50 8.32 9.79
C ALA A 18 -20.26 9.09 8.49
N SER A 19 -21.07 10.13 8.21
CA SER A 19 -20.87 10.98 7.03
C SER A 19 -19.51 11.69 7.08
N ILE A 20 -19.17 12.31 8.20
CA ILE A 20 -17.88 12.99 8.38
C ILE A 20 -16.70 12.02 8.21
N LEU A 21 -16.82 10.82 8.75
CA LEU A 21 -15.76 9.80 8.63
C LEU A 21 -15.62 9.32 7.19
N ASN A 22 -16.73 9.06 6.49
CA ASN A 22 -16.69 8.64 5.09
C ASN A 22 -16.06 9.74 4.21
N ASP A 23 -16.44 11.00 4.40
CA ASP A 23 -15.86 12.14 3.67
C ASP A 23 -14.35 12.26 3.95
N ALA A 24 -13.91 11.99 5.19
CA ALA A 24 -12.50 12.01 5.56
C ALA A 24 -11.69 10.82 4.98
N LEU A 25 -12.34 9.67 4.76
CA LEU A 25 -11.73 8.48 4.17
C LEU A 25 -11.73 8.50 2.63
N GLU A 26 -12.52 9.36 2.00
CA GLU A 26 -12.63 9.43 0.54
C GLU A 26 -11.28 9.59 -0.16
N PRO A 27 -10.40 10.56 0.21
CA PRO A 27 -9.11 10.74 -0.49
C PRO A 27 -8.20 9.52 -0.43
N ILE A 28 -8.15 8.83 0.72
CA ILE A 28 -7.31 7.63 0.84
C ILE A 28 -7.90 6.47 0.05
N ASN A 29 -9.22 6.30 0.03
CA ASN A 29 -9.88 5.25 -0.74
C ASN A 29 -9.75 5.47 -2.25
N GLU A 30 -9.80 6.72 -2.73
CA GLU A 30 -9.52 7.06 -4.13
C GLU A 30 -8.08 6.70 -4.51
N ARG A 31 -7.10 7.01 -3.64
CA ARG A 31 -5.70 6.64 -3.88
C ARG A 31 -5.52 5.12 -3.88
N LEU A 32 -6.12 4.41 -2.94
CA LEU A 32 -6.09 2.94 -2.88
C LEU A 32 -6.72 2.29 -4.13
N ALA A 33 -7.79 2.85 -4.67
CA ALA A 33 -8.39 2.40 -5.93
C ALA A 33 -7.43 2.61 -7.12
N THR A 34 -6.72 3.74 -7.16
CA THR A 34 -5.67 4.01 -8.16
C THR A 34 -4.54 3.00 -8.05
N ASN A 35 -4.04 2.75 -6.85
CA ASN A 35 -3.00 1.76 -6.58
C ASN A 35 -3.40 0.34 -7.02
N SER A 36 -4.66 -0.04 -6.81
CA SER A 36 -5.19 -1.33 -7.30
C SER A 36 -5.13 -1.46 -8.81
N MET A 37 -5.44 -0.39 -9.53
CA MET A 37 -5.37 -0.40 -11.00
C MET A 37 -3.93 -0.49 -11.51
N LEU A 38 -2.98 0.19 -10.86
CA LEU A 38 -1.57 0.19 -11.25
C LEU A 38 -0.87 -1.11 -10.90
N SER A 39 -1.10 -1.64 -9.70
CA SER A 39 -0.46 -2.86 -9.20
C SER A 39 -1.08 -4.16 -9.73
N THR A 40 -2.25 -4.10 -10.37
CA THR A 40 -3.08 -5.26 -10.75
C THR A 40 -3.59 -6.08 -9.56
N TRP A 41 -3.44 -5.59 -8.34
CA TRP A 41 -3.91 -6.23 -7.12
C TRP A 41 -5.38 -5.89 -6.85
N PRO A 42 -6.11 -6.76 -6.10
CA PRO A 42 -7.47 -6.45 -5.67
C PRO A 42 -7.57 -5.12 -4.93
N THR A 43 -8.72 -4.47 -5.07
CA THR A 43 -8.95 -3.15 -4.46
C THR A 43 -8.88 -3.23 -2.94
N VAL A 44 -8.10 -2.34 -2.34
CA VAL A 44 -8.11 -2.08 -0.90
C VAL A 44 -9.10 -0.95 -0.62
N SER A 45 -9.90 -1.10 0.43
CA SER A 45 -10.77 -0.03 0.91
C SER A 45 -10.84 0.00 2.42
N ILE A 46 -10.99 1.20 2.97
CA ILE A 46 -11.18 1.44 4.41
C ILE A 46 -12.64 1.85 4.60
N CYS A 47 -13.35 1.06 5.40
CA CYS A 47 -14.77 1.26 5.69
C CYS A 47 -14.99 2.31 6.79
N GLY A 48 -16.23 2.81 6.90
CA GLY A 48 -16.61 3.78 7.94
C GLY A 48 -16.50 3.27 9.38
N ASP A 49 -16.38 1.98 9.61
CA ASP A 49 -16.08 1.36 10.91
C ASP A 49 -14.57 1.11 11.12
N MET A 50 -13.73 1.64 10.21
CA MET A 50 -12.28 1.42 10.16
C MET A 50 -11.87 0.00 9.80
N GLY A 51 -12.79 -0.86 9.35
CA GLY A 51 -12.48 -2.16 8.78
C GLY A 51 -11.75 -2.01 7.45
N ILE A 52 -10.79 -2.87 7.18
CA ILE A 52 -10.03 -2.89 5.91
C ILE A 52 -10.49 -4.09 5.10
N LEU A 53 -10.82 -3.85 3.84
CA LEU A 53 -11.19 -4.88 2.87
C LEU A 53 -10.14 -4.98 1.76
N TYR A 54 -9.91 -6.19 1.29
CA TYR A 54 -9.13 -6.51 0.09
C TYR A 54 -10.02 -7.29 -0.88
N GLY A 55 -10.50 -6.60 -1.89
CA GLY A 55 -11.65 -7.06 -2.65
C GLY A 55 -12.89 -7.10 -1.76
N ASP A 56 -13.42 -8.31 -1.54
CA ASP A 56 -14.60 -8.59 -0.70
C ASP A 56 -14.25 -9.26 0.65
N ARG A 57 -12.94 -9.42 0.96
CA ARG A 57 -12.48 -10.12 2.15
C ARG A 57 -11.92 -9.15 3.19
N ALA A 58 -12.28 -9.39 4.46
CA ALA A 58 -11.74 -8.64 5.58
C ALA A 58 -10.23 -8.94 5.77
N HIS A 59 -9.46 -7.94 6.16
CA HIS A 59 -8.01 -8.02 6.33
C HIS A 59 -7.57 -9.17 7.23
N GLU A 60 -8.31 -9.47 8.29
CA GLU A 60 -8.01 -10.54 9.25
C GLU A 60 -8.12 -11.95 8.65
N LEU A 61 -8.79 -12.07 7.49
CA LEU A 61 -8.97 -13.35 6.79
C LEU A 61 -7.99 -13.55 5.63
N LEU A 62 -7.08 -12.61 5.44
CA LEU A 62 -6.10 -12.64 4.35
C LEU A 62 -4.89 -13.51 4.73
N SER A 63 -4.25 -14.07 3.69
CA SER A 63 -2.92 -14.68 3.85
C SER A 63 -1.88 -13.61 4.16
N GLU A 64 -0.72 -14.01 4.69
CA GLU A 64 0.36 -13.10 5.05
C GLU A 64 0.83 -12.25 3.85
N SER A 65 0.93 -12.84 2.65
CA SER A 65 1.30 -12.10 1.45
C SER A 65 0.23 -11.12 0.98
N GLU A 66 -1.04 -11.42 1.20
CA GLU A 66 -2.14 -10.50 0.88
C GLU A 66 -2.20 -9.35 1.90
N GLN A 67 -2.02 -9.62 3.19
CA GLN A 67 -1.91 -8.58 4.23
C GLN A 67 -0.75 -7.64 3.92
N TRP A 68 0.40 -8.19 3.52
CA TRP A 68 1.57 -7.40 3.13
C TRP A 68 1.27 -6.45 1.96
N ARG A 69 0.54 -6.93 0.94
CA ARG A 69 0.11 -6.09 -0.20
C ARG A 69 -0.80 -4.95 0.23
N VAL A 70 -1.74 -5.24 1.11
CA VAL A 70 -2.64 -4.23 1.70
C VAL A 70 -1.83 -3.17 2.45
N ASP A 71 -0.90 -3.59 3.30
CA ASP A 71 -0.06 -2.69 4.08
C ASP A 71 0.83 -1.82 3.18
N ALA A 72 1.38 -2.38 2.10
CA ALA A 72 2.16 -1.65 1.11
C ALA A 72 1.33 -0.58 0.39
N MET A 73 0.10 -0.92 -0.03
CA MET A 73 -0.79 0.03 -0.71
C MET A 73 -1.24 1.15 0.24
N ILE A 74 -1.55 0.84 1.50
CA ILE A 74 -1.90 1.85 2.50
C ILE A 74 -0.69 2.75 2.80
N SER A 75 0.50 2.18 2.94
CA SER A 75 1.73 2.95 3.18
C SER A 75 2.01 3.92 2.04
N GLU A 76 1.84 3.48 0.81
CA GLU A 76 1.98 4.35 -0.37
C GLU A 76 0.90 5.44 -0.39
N ALA A 77 -0.37 5.11 -0.14
CA ALA A 77 -1.44 6.09 -0.11
C ALA A 77 -1.20 7.19 0.94
N ILE A 78 -0.67 6.82 2.10
CA ILE A 78 -0.27 7.78 3.15
C ILE A 78 0.91 8.64 2.67
N ALA A 79 1.95 8.05 2.08
CA ALA A 79 3.11 8.77 1.55
C ALA A 79 2.69 9.76 0.46
N TYR A 80 1.84 9.34 -0.47
CA TYR A 80 1.29 10.18 -1.53
C TYR A 80 0.49 11.37 -0.97
N LEU A 81 -0.47 11.11 -0.08
CA LEU A 81 -1.34 12.16 0.48
C LEU A 81 -0.59 13.11 1.42
N SER A 82 0.45 12.65 2.09
CA SER A 82 1.31 13.51 2.93
C SER A 82 2.35 14.30 2.11
N GLY A 83 2.58 13.94 0.85
CA GLY A 83 3.60 14.55 0.00
C GLY A 83 5.04 14.13 0.32
N GLU A 84 5.25 13.09 1.13
CA GLU A 84 6.57 12.64 1.57
C GLU A 84 7.37 11.95 0.47
N LYS A 85 6.76 11.37 -0.54
CA LYS A 85 7.40 10.68 -1.68
C LYS A 85 8.48 9.66 -1.31
N LEU A 86 8.50 9.22 -0.06
CA LEU A 86 9.38 8.18 0.47
C LEU A 86 8.55 6.98 0.91
N LEU A 87 8.88 5.81 0.39
CA LEU A 87 8.25 4.56 0.76
C LEU A 87 9.28 3.59 1.35
N VAL A 88 8.98 2.99 2.48
CA VAL A 88 9.82 1.98 3.13
C VAL A 88 9.00 0.72 3.32
N LEU A 89 9.41 -0.36 2.67
CA LEU A 89 8.74 -1.66 2.70
C LEU A 89 9.71 -2.72 3.21
N ASP A 90 9.34 -3.40 4.27
CA ASP A 90 10.11 -4.52 4.83
C ASP A 90 9.45 -5.86 4.51
N ARG A 91 10.18 -6.95 4.67
CA ARG A 91 9.69 -8.32 4.47
C ARG A 91 9.20 -8.63 3.04
N PHE A 92 9.86 -8.07 2.06
CA PHE A 92 9.59 -8.34 0.63
C PHE A 92 9.58 -9.85 0.29
N ASP A 93 10.29 -10.65 1.05
CA ASP A 93 10.38 -12.10 0.92
C ASP A 93 9.08 -12.85 1.20
N VAL A 94 8.09 -12.22 1.85
CA VAL A 94 6.74 -12.77 2.07
C VAL A 94 5.98 -12.97 0.75
N LEU A 95 6.31 -12.18 -0.26
CA LEU A 95 5.71 -12.30 -1.59
C LEU A 95 6.28 -13.48 -2.36
N ASP A 96 5.42 -14.17 -3.09
CA ASP A 96 5.82 -15.13 -4.11
C ASP A 96 6.51 -14.43 -5.30
N MET A 97 7.05 -15.21 -6.25
CA MET A 97 7.80 -14.65 -7.38
C MET A 97 6.95 -13.68 -8.20
N GLY A 98 5.69 -14.03 -8.50
CA GLY A 98 4.79 -13.16 -9.26
C GLY A 98 4.48 -11.87 -8.50
N GLY A 99 4.16 -11.98 -7.20
CA GLY A 99 3.89 -10.79 -6.38
C GLY A 99 5.09 -9.86 -6.21
N ARG A 100 6.33 -10.39 -6.29
CA ARG A 100 7.55 -9.57 -6.31
C ARG A 100 7.71 -8.82 -7.63
N GLU A 101 7.44 -9.46 -8.74
CA GLU A 101 7.47 -8.82 -10.07
C GLU A 101 6.41 -7.72 -10.15
N ASP A 102 5.18 -8.00 -9.73
CA ASP A 102 4.09 -7.00 -9.69
C ASP A 102 4.48 -5.78 -8.84
N LEU A 103 5.07 -6.02 -7.64
CA LEU A 103 5.52 -4.93 -6.77
C LEU A 103 6.57 -4.05 -7.45
N LEU A 104 7.61 -4.66 -8.05
CA LEU A 104 8.70 -3.91 -8.67
C LEU A 104 8.20 -3.11 -9.87
N LEU A 105 7.28 -3.64 -10.66
CA LEU A 105 6.64 -2.90 -11.76
C LEU A 105 5.80 -1.74 -11.23
N TRP A 106 4.96 -1.97 -10.23
CA TRP A 106 4.15 -0.92 -9.62
C TRP A 106 5.00 0.22 -9.06
N LEU A 107 6.09 -0.08 -8.34
CA LEU A 107 7.01 0.94 -7.82
C LEU A 107 7.76 1.67 -8.94
N SER A 108 8.11 0.99 -10.03
CA SER A 108 8.70 1.60 -11.21
C SER A 108 7.74 2.61 -11.84
N ASP A 109 6.46 2.23 -12.01
CA ASP A 109 5.43 3.10 -12.58
C ASP A 109 5.20 4.35 -11.71
N LEU A 110 5.15 4.18 -10.37
CA LEU A 110 5.03 5.31 -9.43
C LEU A 110 6.23 6.26 -9.50
N ALA A 111 7.44 5.73 -9.63
CA ALA A 111 8.66 6.53 -9.77
C ALA A 111 8.70 7.29 -11.11
N GLU A 112 8.30 6.65 -12.21
CA GLU A 112 8.21 7.29 -13.55
C GLU A 112 7.14 8.40 -13.57
N ALA A 113 6.03 8.20 -12.86
CA ALA A 113 5.01 9.23 -12.67
C ALA A 113 5.46 10.39 -11.74
N GLY A 114 6.59 10.24 -11.04
CA GLY A 114 7.09 11.21 -10.05
C GLY A 114 6.25 11.25 -8.77
N GLU A 115 5.48 10.21 -8.50
CA GLU A 115 4.65 10.08 -7.32
C GLU A 115 5.45 9.63 -6.09
N ILE A 116 6.53 8.87 -6.31
CA ILE A 116 7.57 8.58 -5.33
C ILE A 116 8.93 9.05 -5.83
N GLU A 117 9.81 9.47 -4.92
CA GLU A 117 11.21 9.82 -5.21
C GLU A 117 12.16 8.73 -4.75
N THR A 118 11.81 8.01 -3.69
CA THR A 118 12.63 6.94 -3.13
C THR A 118 11.74 5.84 -2.57
N ALA A 119 12.03 4.59 -2.94
CA ALA A 119 11.49 3.41 -2.28
C ALA A 119 12.64 2.56 -1.74
N LEU A 120 12.60 2.23 -0.45
CA LEU A 120 13.52 1.30 0.21
C LEU A 120 12.79 0.00 0.48
N ILE A 121 13.27 -1.08 -0.12
CA ILE A 121 12.65 -2.41 -0.01
C ILE A 121 13.64 -3.35 0.68
N PHE A 122 13.22 -3.95 1.77
CA PHE A 122 14.04 -4.89 2.53
C PHE A 122 13.43 -6.28 2.50
N GLY A 123 14.29 -7.29 2.47
CA GLY A 123 13.85 -8.69 2.52
C GLY A 123 15.01 -9.64 2.63
N THR A 124 14.72 -10.87 3.05
CA THR A 124 15.70 -11.95 3.15
C THR A 124 15.52 -12.89 1.96
N LEU A 125 16.45 -12.84 1.02
CA LEU A 125 16.42 -13.62 -0.21
C LEU A 125 17.58 -14.61 -0.26
N LYS A 126 17.49 -15.61 -1.14
CA LYS A 126 18.58 -16.58 -1.40
C LYS A 126 19.62 -16.05 -2.40
N GLY A 127 19.33 -14.97 -3.07
CA GLY A 127 20.18 -14.32 -4.06
C GLY A 127 19.55 -13.02 -4.55
N LEU A 128 20.33 -12.20 -5.22
CA LEU A 128 19.84 -10.94 -5.81
C LEU A 128 18.74 -11.20 -6.84
N PRO A 129 17.69 -10.39 -6.87
CA PRO A 129 16.73 -10.39 -7.97
C PRO A 129 17.43 -10.11 -9.31
N VAL A 130 16.99 -10.80 -10.35
CA VAL A 130 17.48 -10.59 -11.72
C VAL A 130 16.42 -9.87 -12.55
N ASN A 131 16.82 -9.21 -13.64
CA ASN A 131 15.93 -8.49 -14.55
C ASN A 131 15.15 -7.36 -13.84
N LEU A 132 15.85 -6.58 -13.01
CA LEU A 132 15.26 -5.41 -12.37
C LEU A 132 14.95 -4.32 -13.40
N PRO A 133 13.87 -3.52 -13.23
CA PRO A 133 13.66 -2.27 -13.94
C PRO A 133 14.88 -1.34 -13.84
N GLU A 134 15.11 -0.50 -14.85
CA GLU A 134 16.32 0.35 -14.93
C GLU A 134 16.45 1.35 -13.77
N ASN A 135 15.31 1.73 -13.16
CA ASN A 135 15.25 2.65 -12.04
C ASN A 135 15.35 1.95 -10.66
N ILE A 136 15.59 0.63 -10.63
CA ILE A 136 15.71 -0.16 -9.39
C ILE A 136 17.11 -0.75 -9.28
N ALA A 137 17.79 -0.47 -8.17
CA ALA A 137 19.07 -1.04 -7.80
C ALA A 137 18.92 -2.02 -6.64
N ALA A 138 19.59 -3.16 -6.71
CA ALA A 138 19.64 -4.12 -5.61
C ALA A 138 21.00 -4.10 -4.91
N LEU A 139 20.97 -4.10 -3.58
CA LEU A 139 22.14 -4.17 -2.73
C LEU A 139 22.07 -5.46 -1.89
N TRP A 140 23.15 -6.23 -1.89
CA TRP A 140 23.24 -7.43 -1.10
C TRP A 140 24.03 -7.17 0.18
N VAL A 141 23.45 -7.51 1.32
CA VAL A 141 24.11 -7.40 2.62
C VAL A 141 24.31 -8.79 3.19
N ASP A 142 25.56 -9.19 3.42
CA ASP A 142 25.92 -10.46 4.05
C ASP A 142 27.03 -10.25 5.08
N GLY A 143 26.88 -10.86 6.26
CA GLY A 143 27.85 -10.75 7.35
C GLY A 143 28.11 -9.30 7.81
N GLY A 144 27.20 -8.38 7.62
CA GLY A 144 27.36 -6.95 7.94
C GLY A 144 28.16 -6.16 6.89
N VAL A 145 28.49 -6.77 5.76
CA VAL A 145 29.17 -6.15 4.62
C VAL A 145 28.19 -6.05 3.45
N TYR A 146 28.17 -4.89 2.82
CA TYR A 146 27.36 -4.73 1.63
C TYR A 146 28.17 -5.05 0.37
N HIS A 147 27.55 -5.75 -0.57
CA HIS A 147 28.10 -6.09 -1.86
C HIS A 147 27.29 -5.39 -2.96
N ASN A 148 27.97 -4.59 -3.74
CA ASN A 148 27.39 -3.90 -4.89
C ASN A 148 27.66 -4.70 -6.16
N GLU A 149 26.96 -5.81 -6.36
CA GLU A 149 27.05 -6.58 -7.59
C GLU A 149 25.89 -6.17 -8.50
N GLY A 150 26.13 -5.16 -9.38
CA GLY A 150 25.20 -4.93 -10.46
C GLY A 150 24.71 -3.51 -10.73
N VAL A 151 25.34 -2.47 -10.21
CA VAL A 151 25.14 -1.15 -10.79
C VAL A 151 26.10 -1.04 -11.99
N ALA A 152 25.62 -1.41 -13.17
CA ALA A 152 26.28 -0.99 -14.41
C ALA A 152 26.20 0.54 -14.48
N ALA A 153 27.35 1.20 -14.46
CA ALA A 153 27.49 2.62 -14.65
C ALA A 153 27.10 3.04 -16.06
#